data_fd62ebef20b62fb5d12be69d5e0886a3
#
_entry.id   fd62ebef20b62fb5d12be69d5e0886a3
#
_cell.length_a   1.000
_cell.length_b   1.000
_cell.length_c   1.000
_cell.angle_alpha   90.00
_cell.angle_beta   90.00
_cell.angle_gamma   90.00
#
_symmetry.space_group_name_H-M   'P 1'
#
loop_
_entity.id
_entity.type
_entity.pdbx_description
1 polymer ?
#
loop_
_entity_poly.entity_id
_entity_poly.type
_entity_poly.pdbx_seq_one_letter_code
_entity_poly.pdbx_strand_id
1 'polypeptide(L)'
;VMNSVYDDDIQNIVFCSQYGEVERLKKIIAQYSEAGEVSPNTFAGSVHNFPVGFFLLNTHKAVPYTAISSHDRSISSGLLTSVIAPYSKTLLCYAEETPEENYRALALRLCKTPSPAALKYKMTMSSASGKDVFEQYAEFFCKNSGLIRTPLFTLESAG
;
A
#
# COMPACT_ATOMS: atom_id res chain seq x y z
N VAL A 1 5.53 0.48 10.25
CA VAL A 1 6.09 0.28 8.91
C VAL A 1 6.35 1.59 8.22
N MET A 2 5.36 2.52 8.03
CA MET A 2 5.63 3.81 7.37
C MET A 2 6.77 4.59 8.03
N ASN A 3 6.77 4.73 9.36
CA ASN A 3 7.78 5.49 10.09
C ASN A 3 9.22 4.98 9.89
N SER A 4 9.41 3.67 9.65
CA SER A 4 10.74 3.08 9.50
C SER A 4 11.36 3.25 8.11
N VAL A 5 10.55 3.61 7.12
CA VAL A 5 10.98 3.77 5.71
C VAL A 5 10.70 5.15 5.13
N TYR A 6 9.97 6.01 5.86
CA TYR A 6 9.74 7.38 5.44
C TYR A 6 11.02 8.21 5.54
N ASP A 7 11.25 9.03 4.54
CA ASP A 7 12.36 9.98 4.46
C ASP A 7 11.80 11.33 3.98
N ASP A 8 12.40 12.42 4.39
CA ASP A 8 11.91 13.78 4.10
C ASP A 8 11.94 14.14 2.60
N ASP A 9 12.62 13.36 1.80
CA ASP A 9 12.67 13.54 0.35
C ASP A 9 11.56 12.78 -0.42
N ILE A 10 10.67 12.08 0.28
CA ILE A 10 9.49 11.44 -0.30
C ILE A 10 8.53 12.52 -0.82
N GLN A 11 8.16 12.40 -2.09
CA GLN A 11 7.33 13.38 -2.81
C GLN A 11 5.86 12.93 -2.92
N ASN A 12 5.60 11.65 -2.72
CA ASN A 12 4.27 11.07 -2.83
C ASN A 12 4.17 9.79 -2.01
N ILE A 13 2.98 9.50 -1.49
CA ILE A 13 2.66 8.24 -0.82
C ILE A 13 1.54 7.53 -1.59
N VAL A 14 1.73 6.26 -1.90
CA VAL A 14 0.69 5.37 -2.39
C VAL A 14 0.39 4.35 -1.29
N PHE A 15 -0.79 4.42 -0.73
CA PHE A 15 -1.28 3.47 0.26
C PHE A 15 -2.23 2.49 -0.41
N CYS A 16 -2.07 1.21 -0.17
CA CYS A 16 -2.99 0.21 -0.68
C CYS A 16 -3.35 -0.83 0.39
N SER A 17 -4.58 -1.30 0.32
CA SER A 17 -5.15 -2.30 1.19
C SER A 17 -6.29 -3.01 0.44
N GLN A 18 -6.50 -4.28 0.70
CA GLN A 18 -7.58 -5.04 0.09
C GLN A 18 -8.91 -4.77 0.77
N TYR A 19 -8.92 -4.84 2.09
CA TYR A 19 -10.14 -4.73 2.91
C TYR A 19 -10.28 -3.38 3.61
N GLY A 20 -9.20 -2.61 3.73
CA GLY A 20 -9.20 -1.35 4.46
C GLY A 20 -9.45 -1.55 5.96
N GLU A 21 -10.25 -0.67 6.55
CA GLU A 21 -10.55 -0.62 7.99
C GLU A 21 -11.79 -1.47 8.35
N VAL A 22 -11.80 -2.76 7.98
CA VAL A 22 -12.98 -3.65 8.12
C VAL A 22 -13.43 -3.76 9.57
N GLU A 23 -12.52 -3.87 10.54
CA GLU A 23 -12.88 -3.99 11.95
C GLU A 23 -13.54 -2.70 12.48
N ARG A 24 -13.13 -1.54 11.99
CA ARG A 24 -13.80 -0.28 12.30
C ARG A 24 -15.18 -0.20 11.66
N LEU A 25 -15.31 -0.69 10.44
CA LEU A 25 -16.60 -0.75 9.76
C LEU A 25 -17.58 -1.66 10.51
N LYS A 26 -17.14 -2.83 10.98
CA LYS A 26 -17.96 -3.71 11.83
C LYS A 26 -18.45 -3.00 13.10
N LYS A 27 -17.55 -2.25 13.77
CA LYS A 27 -17.92 -1.44 14.95
C LYS A 27 -18.96 -0.37 14.62
N ILE A 28 -18.85 0.29 13.48
CA ILE A 28 -19.84 1.28 13.02
C ILE A 28 -21.21 0.63 12.82
N ILE A 29 -21.25 -0.52 12.15
CA ILE A 29 -22.49 -1.25 11.91
C ILE A 29 -23.14 -1.65 13.23
N ALA A 30 -22.36 -2.16 14.18
CA ALA A 30 -22.86 -2.53 15.51
C ALA A 30 -23.40 -1.29 16.26
N GLN A 31 -22.66 -0.20 16.34
CA GLN A 31 -23.10 1.04 16.99
C GLN A 31 -24.40 1.58 16.37
N TYR A 32 -24.48 1.60 15.05
CA TYR A 32 -25.68 2.07 14.36
C TYR A 32 -26.89 1.16 14.64
N SER A 33 -26.68 -0.15 14.67
CA SER A 33 -27.75 -1.12 14.95
C SER A 33 -28.28 -1.00 16.38
N GLU A 34 -27.43 -0.62 17.33
CA GLU A 34 -27.79 -0.51 18.75
C GLU A 34 -28.34 0.86 19.12
N ALA A 35 -27.74 1.93 18.66
CA ALA A 35 -28.02 3.30 19.08
C ALA A 35 -28.69 4.17 18.00
N GLY A 36 -28.75 3.71 16.74
CA GLY A 36 -29.24 4.50 15.61
C GLY A 36 -28.33 5.63 15.17
N GLU A 37 -27.15 5.77 15.79
CA GLU A 37 -26.17 6.81 15.49
C GLU A 37 -24.74 6.26 15.55
N VAL A 38 -23.81 6.98 14.94
CA VAL A 38 -22.39 6.61 14.90
C VAL A 38 -21.53 7.78 15.36
N SER A 39 -20.55 7.50 16.22
CA SER A 39 -19.57 8.50 16.63
C SER A 39 -18.78 9.05 15.42
N PRO A 40 -18.67 10.39 15.28
CA PRO A 40 -17.86 11.00 14.21
C PRO A 40 -16.40 10.51 14.18
N ASN A 41 -15.80 10.26 15.33
CA ASN A 41 -14.44 9.75 15.45
C ASN A 41 -14.32 8.31 14.92
N THR A 42 -15.31 7.46 15.23
CA THR A 42 -15.35 6.09 14.72
C THR A 42 -15.50 6.10 13.20
N PHE A 43 -16.41 6.94 12.69
CA PHE A 43 -16.61 7.11 11.25
C PHE A 43 -15.35 7.63 10.54
N ALA A 44 -14.73 8.69 11.06
CA ALA A 44 -13.50 9.25 10.49
C ALA A 44 -12.36 8.22 10.40
N GLY A 45 -12.29 7.29 11.35
CA GLY A 45 -11.29 6.22 11.35
C GLY A 45 -11.59 5.05 10.41
N SER A 46 -12.78 4.97 9.81
CA SER A 46 -13.19 3.84 8.96
C SER A 46 -12.92 4.04 7.48
N VAL A 47 -12.53 5.23 7.06
CA VAL A 47 -12.26 5.52 5.65
C VAL A 47 -10.93 4.93 5.22
N HIS A 48 -10.89 4.44 3.99
CA HIS A 48 -9.73 3.70 3.44
C HIS A 48 -8.40 4.47 3.51
N ASN A 49 -8.44 5.79 3.41
CA ASN A 49 -7.25 6.64 3.48
C ASN A 49 -6.86 7.07 4.91
N PHE A 50 -7.59 6.62 5.93
CA PHE A 50 -7.32 7.01 7.31
C PHE A 50 -5.87 6.71 7.76
N PRO A 51 -5.27 5.53 7.51
CA PRO A 51 -3.92 5.23 7.98
C PRO A 51 -2.88 6.20 7.46
N VAL A 52 -2.94 6.59 6.18
CA VAL A 52 -1.98 7.52 5.61
C VAL A 52 -2.26 8.96 6.05
N GLY A 53 -3.52 9.37 6.13
CA GLY A 53 -3.89 10.69 6.65
C GLY A 53 -3.46 10.86 8.11
N PHE A 54 -3.70 9.86 8.95
CA PHE A 54 -3.27 9.85 10.34
C PHE A 54 -1.74 9.91 10.49
N PHE A 55 -1.00 9.15 9.66
CA PHE A 55 0.46 9.22 9.61
C PHE A 55 0.95 10.64 9.30
N LEU A 56 0.40 11.28 8.26
CA LEU A 56 0.79 12.63 7.85
C LEU A 56 0.49 13.69 8.92
N LEU A 57 -0.68 13.58 9.57
CA LEU A 57 -1.04 14.47 10.68
C LEU A 57 -0.07 14.34 11.86
N ASN A 58 0.24 13.12 12.28
CA ASN A 58 1.14 12.87 13.41
C ASN A 58 2.60 13.25 13.13
N THR A 59 3.02 13.19 11.89
CA THR A 59 4.39 13.55 11.49
C THR A 59 4.51 15.01 11.06
N HIS A 60 3.40 15.76 11.02
CA HIS A 60 3.34 17.14 10.53
C HIS A 60 3.90 17.29 9.10
N LYS A 61 3.64 16.31 8.24
CA LYS A 61 4.10 16.29 6.85
C LYS A 61 2.96 16.63 5.90
N ALA A 62 3.27 17.41 4.87
CA ALA A 62 2.34 17.79 3.80
C ALA A 62 2.81 17.14 2.48
N VAL A 63 2.53 15.87 2.30
CA VAL A 63 2.89 15.08 1.11
C VAL A 63 1.62 14.61 0.42
N PRO A 64 1.50 14.77 -0.91
CA PRO A 64 0.41 14.19 -1.67
C PRO A 64 0.32 12.68 -1.46
N TYR A 65 -0.90 12.15 -1.40
CA TYR A 65 -1.07 10.71 -1.30
C TYR A 65 -2.27 10.21 -2.10
N THR A 66 -2.22 8.94 -2.43
CA THR A 66 -3.31 8.20 -3.08
C THR A 66 -3.59 6.94 -2.27
N ALA A 67 -4.85 6.69 -1.93
CA ALA A 67 -5.28 5.45 -1.30
C ALA A 67 -6.00 4.58 -2.34
N ILE A 68 -5.62 3.30 -2.44
CA ILE A 68 -6.09 2.36 -3.45
C ILE A 68 -6.63 1.11 -2.79
N SER A 69 -7.83 0.71 -3.22
CA SER A 69 -8.37 -0.63 -3.00
C SER A 69 -8.75 -1.22 -4.34
N SER A 70 -8.17 -2.33 -4.68
CA SER A 70 -8.43 -3.08 -5.93
C SER A 70 -8.67 -4.55 -5.62
N HIS A 71 -9.29 -4.84 -4.48
CA HIS A 71 -9.53 -6.18 -4.00
C HIS A 71 -8.22 -7.00 -3.99
N ASP A 72 -8.22 -8.19 -4.59
CA ASP A 72 -7.07 -9.09 -4.68
C ASP A 72 -5.94 -8.62 -5.63
N ARG A 73 -6.03 -7.38 -6.15
CA ARG A 73 -5.01 -6.73 -6.99
C ARG A 73 -4.46 -5.45 -6.35
N SER A 74 -4.65 -5.26 -5.06
CA SER A 74 -4.31 -4.01 -4.40
C SER A 74 -2.81 -3.72 -4.42
N ILE A 75 -1.95 -4.73 -4.23
CA ILE A 75 -0.49 -4.54 -4.27
C ILE A 75 -0.01 -4.20 -5.68
N SER A 76 -0.44 -4.95 -6.69
CA SER A 76 -0.06 -4.70 -8.08
C SER A 76 -0.57 -3.33 -8.57
N SER A 77 -1.79 -2.94 -8.20
CA SER A 77 -2.33 -1.62 -8.50
C SER A 77 -1.54 -0.50 -7.82
N GLY A 78 -1.15 -0.70 -6.56
CA GLY A 78 -0.31 0.24 -5.82
C GLY A 78 1.08 0.41 -6.45
N LEU A 79 1.74 -0.68 -6.82
CA LEU A 79 3.01 -0.65 -7.52
C LEU A 79 2.92 0.06 -8.86
N LEU A 80 1.93 -0.29 -9.69
CA LEU A 80 1.72 0.36 -10.98
C LEU A 80 1.47 1.87 -10.81
N THR A 81 0.58 2.25 -9.90
CA THR A 81 0.31 3.66 -9.61
C THR A 81 1.58 4.40 -9.17
N SER A 82 2.39 3.79 -8.32
CA SER A 82 3.64 4.38 -7.85
C SER A 82 4.64 4.62 -9.00
N VAL A 83 4.70 3.70 -9.96
CA VAL A 83 5.61 3.81 -11.11
C VAL A 83 5.16 4.87 -12.12
N ILE A 84 3.85 4.95 -12.41
CA ILE A 84 3.32 5.92 -13.38
C ILE A 84 3.14 7.34 -12.79
N ALA A 85 3.07 7.46 -11.46
CA ALA A 85 2.93 8.77 -10.80
C ALA A 85 4.05 9.74 -11.25
N PRO A 86 3.79 11.05 -11.37
CA PRO A 86 4.75 12.03 -11.90
C PRO A 86 5.85 12.42 -10.89
N TYR A 87 6.06 11.63 -9.86
CA TYR A 87 7.03 11.87 -8.78
C TYR A 87 8.28 11.04 -8.96
N SER A 88 9.43 11.59 -8.58
CA SER A 88 10.73 10.88 -8.65
C SER A 88 10.90 9.91 -7.49
N LYS A 89 10.29 10.19 -6.33
CA LYS A 89 10.36 9.37 -5.13
C LYS A 89 8.98 9.16 -4.54
N THR A 90 8.54 7.92 -4.51
CA THR A 90 7.25 7.50 -3.97
C THR A 90 7.44 6.48 -2.87
N LEU A 91 6.75 6.65 -1.76
CA LEU A 91 6.60 5.62 -0.74
C LEU A 91 5.35 4.81 -1.05
N LEU A 92 5.51 3.54 -1.40
CA LEU A 92 4.42 2.59 -1.49
C LEU A 92 4.27 1.90 -0.14
N CYS A 93 3.05 1.91 0.39
CA CYS A 93 2.69 1.19 1.60
C CYS A 93 1.49 0.29 1.34
N TYR A 94 1.62 -0.97 1.68
CA TYR A 94 0.50 -1.91 1.82
C TYR A 94 0.36 -2.28 3.28
N ALA A 95 -0.85 -2.22 3.80
CA ALA A 95 -1.15 -2.69 5.15
C ALA A 95 -2.54 -3.33 5.16
N GLU A 96 -2.64 -4.47 5.84
CA GLU A 96 -3.86 -5.27 5.88
C GLU A 96 -4.01 -5.96 7.22
N GLU A 97 -5.22 -5.94 7.73
CA GLU A 97 -5.68 -6.85 8.78
C GLU A 97 -6.55 -7.92 8.11
N THR A 98 -6.10 -9.16 8.16
CA THR A 98 -6.86 -10.26 7.56
C THR A 98 -8.00 -10.72 8.47
N PRO A 99 -9.04 -11.38 7.94
CA PRO A 99 -10.13 -11.92 8.76
C PRO A 99 -9.69 -12.85 9.89
N GLU A 100 -8.50 -13.46 9.77
CA GLU A 100 -7.90 -14.32 10.79
C GLU A 100 -7.05 -13.53 11.82
N GLU A 101 -7.24 -12.21 11.91
CA GLU A 101 -6.51 -11.31 12.81
C GLU A 101 -4.99 -11.29 12.61
N ASN A 102 -4.54 -11.63 11.42
CA ASN A 102 -3.14 -11.48 11.04
C ASN A 102 -2.89 -10.11 10.39
N TYR A 103 -1.78 -9.51 10.74
CA TYR A 103 -1.35 -8.24 10.15
C TYR A 103 -0.28 -8.47 9.10
N ARG A 104 -0.49 -7.87 7.92
CA ARG A 104 0.47 -7.89 6.83
C ARG A 104 0.82 -6.45 6.47
N ALA A 105 2.10 -6.16 6.32
CA ALA A 105 2.53 -4.85 5.89
C ALA A 105 3.79 -4.92 5.02
N LEU A 106 3.80 -4.12 3.97
CA LEU A 106 4.94 -3.93 3.08
C LEU A 106 5.11 -2.43 2.84
N ALA A 107 6.33 -1.94 2.95
CA ALA A 107 6.63 -0.57 2.57
C ALA A 107 7.90 -0.54 1.71
N LEU A 108 7.81 0.15 0.57
CA LEU A 108 8.87 0.27 -0.43
C LEU A 108 9.10 1.73 -0.78
N ARG A 109 10.35 2.15 -0.77
CA ARG A 109 10.77 3.43 -1.37
C ARG A 109 11.10 3.19 -2.84
N LEU A 110 10.33 3.80 -3.71
CA LEU A 110 10.49 3.68 -5.16
C LEU A 110 11.11 4.97 -5.70
N CYS A 111 12.23 4.83 -6.40
CA CYS A 111 12.95 5.95 -7.01
C CYS A 111 13.04 5.73 -8.53
N LYS A 112 12.69 6.74 -9.30
CA LYS A 112 12.85 6.72 -10.77
C LYS A 112 14.28 7.00 -11.22
N THR A 113 15.04 7.71 -10.39
CA THR A 113 16.44 8.01 -10.67
C THR A 113 17.31 6.90 -10.08
N PRO A 114 18.21 6.29 -10.85
CA PRO A 114 19.12 5.28 -10.34
C PRO A 114 19.98 5.82 -9.19
N SER A 115 20.09 5.03 -8.11
CA SER A 115 21.02 5.26 -7.01
C SER A 115 21.97 4.07 -6.93
N PRO A 116 23.25 4.25 -6.60
CA PRO A 116 24.20 3.13 -6.48
C PRO A 116 23.77 2.08 -5.44
N ALA A 117 23.05 2.51 -4.40
CA ALA A 117 22.57 1.64 -3.32
C ALA A 117 21.15 1.09 -3.58
N ALA A 118 20.49 1.49 -4.67
CA ALA A 118 19.13 1.05 -4.95
C ALA A 118 19.13 -0.27 -5.72
N LEU A 119 18.25 -1.17 -5.30
CA LEU A 119 17.92 -2.36 -6.07
C LEU A 119 17.18 -1.93 -7.35
N LYS A 120 17.52 -2.55 -8.45
CA LYS A 120 16.93 -2.22 -9.75
C LYS A 120 15.93 -3.28 -10.17
N TYR A 121 14.79 -2.83 -10.66
CA TYR A 121 13.73 -3.70 -11.15
C TYR A 121 13.25 -3.24 -12.51
N LYS A 122 12.97 -4.18 -13.38
CA LYS A 122 12.33 -3.96 -14.68
C LYS A 122 10.87 -4.37 -14.57
N MET A 123 9.99 -3.44 -14.90
CA MET A 123 8.55 -3.70 -14.97
C MET A 123 8.12 -3.77 -16.43
N THR A 124 7.43 -4.85 -16.81
CA THR A 124 6.87 -5.04 -18.14
C THR A 124 5.37 -5.27 -18.01
N MET A 125 4.57 -4.47 -18.72
CA MET A 125 3.12 -4.65 -18.73
C MET A 125 2.78 -6.03 -19.28
N SER A 126 1.97 -6.77 -18.56
CA SER A 126 1.50 -8.09 -18.95
C SER A 126 0.11 -8.34 -18.37
N SER A 127 -0.68 -9.17 -19.03
CA SER A 127 -1.93 -9.66 -18.50
C SER A 127 -1.74 -11.12 -18.12
N ALA A 128 -1.61 -11.42 -16.84
CA ALA A 128 -1.68 -12.77 -16.34
C ALA A 128 -3.02 -12.99 -15.62
N SER A 129 -3.55 -14.19 -15.67
CA SER A 129 -4.66 -14.58 -14.80
C SER A 129 -4.12 -14.81 -13.40
N GLY A 130 -4.80 -14.27 -12.39
CA GLY A 130 -4.41 -14.50 -11.00
C GLY A 130 -4.76 -13.31 -10.10
N LYS A 131 -4.42 -13.47 -8.85
CA LYS A 131 -4.54 -12.46 -7.79
C LYS A 131 -3.18 -12.21 -7.16
N ASP A 132 -3.05 -11.07 -6.50
CA ASP A 132 -1.85 -10.78 -5.73
C ASP A 132 -1.73 -11.76 -4.55
N VAL A 133 -0.52 -12.24 -4.33
CA VAL A 133 -0.18 -13.06 -3.17
C VAL A 133 0.89 -12.30 -2.40
N PHE A 134 0.54 -11.80 -1.22
CA PHE A 134 1.43 -10.96 -0.40
C PHE A 134 2.80 -11.61 -0.18
N GLU A 135 2.81 -12.91 0.12
CA GLU A 135 4.03 -13.67 0.40
C GLU A 135 5.00 -13.67 -0.79
N GLN A 136 4.49 -13.68 -2.03
CA GLN A 136 5.32 -13.60 -3.24
C GLN A 136 6.03 -12.25 -3.34
N TYR A 137 5.33 -11.15 -3.03
CA TYR A 137 5.95 -9.82 -3.02
C TYR A 137 6.97 -9.68 -1.89
N ALA A 138 6.64 -10.13 -0.70
CA ALA A 138 7.54 -10.08 0.45
C ALA A 138 8.83 -10.89 0.16
N GLU A 139 8.70 -12.10 -0.35
CA GLU A 139 9.83 -12.94 -0.71
C GLU A 139 10.69 -12.32 -1.82
N PHE A 140 10.07 -11.82 -2.89
CA PHE A 140 10.77 -11.20 -4.01
C PHE A 140 11.61 -10.00 -3.57
N PHE A 141 11.02 -9.08 -2.81
CA PHE A 141 11.73 -7.88 -2.36
C PHE A 141 12.76 -8.18 -1.27
N CYS A 142 12.54 -9.18 -0.42
CA CYS A 142 13.54 -9.60 0.57
C CYS A 142 14.74 -10.30 -0.06
N LYS A 143 14.52 -11.16 -1.06
CA LYS A 143 15.59 -11.91 -1.72
C LYS A 143 16.28 -11.11 -2.83
N ASN A 144 15.67 -10.04 -3.30
CA ASN A 144 16.14 -9.24 -4.44
C ASN A 144 16.47 -10.08 -5.68
N SER A 145 15.71 -11.11 -5.91
CA SER A 145 15.97 -12.02 -7.04
C SER A 145 14.69 -12.65 -7.54
N GLY A 146 14.68 -13.00 -8.82
CA GLY A 146 13.62 -13.75 -9.44
C GLY A 146 12.67 -12.93 -10.31
N LEU A 147 11.48 -13.44 -10.48
CA LEU A 147 10.43 -12.91 -11.34
C LEU A 147 9.09 -13.02 -10.62
N ILE A 148 8.38 -11.90 -10.51
CA ILE A 148 6.96 -11.89 -10.13
C ILE A 148 6.11 -11.64 -11.36
N ARG A 149 5.11 -12.47 -11.56
CA ARG A 149 4.02 -12.24 -12.53
C ARG A 149 2.77 -11.84 -11.78
N THR A 150 2.29 -10.65 -12.08
CA THR A 150 1.07 -10.09 -11.50
C THR A 150 -0.04 -10.04 -12.55
N PRO A 151 -1.29 -9.79 -12.16
CA PRO A 151 -2.38 -9.57 -13.10
C PRO A 151 -2.17 -8.38 -14.04
N LEU A 152 -1.31 -7.42 -13.70
CA LEU A 152 -1.13 -6.17 -14.44
C LEU A 152 0.23 -6.08 -15.15
N PHE A 153 1.27 -6.71 -14.60
CA PHE A 153 2.63 -6.61 -15.10
C PHE A 153 3.50 -7.78 -14.63
N THR A 154 4.67 -7.89 -15.22
CA THR A 154 5.78 -8.73 -14.76
C THR A 154 6.84 -7.84 -14.15
N LEU A 155 7.38 -8.19 -12.99
CA LEU A 155 8.47 -7.53 -12.30
C LEU A 155 9.66 -8.47 -12.21
N GLU A 156 10.81 -8.04 -12.70
CA GLU A 156 12.06 -8.81 -12.73
C GLU A 156 13.18 -8.02 -12.05
N SER A 157 13.99 -8.67 -11.23
CA SER A 157 15.17 -8.02 -10.70
C SER A 157 16.18 -7.80 -11.82
N ALA A 158 16.61 -6.56 -12.02
CA ALA A 158 17.65 -6.19 -12.96
C ALA A 158 18.98 -6.21 -12.21
N GLY A 159 19.79 -7.24 -12.45
CA GLY A 159 21.10 -7.40 -11.86
C GLY A 159 22.05 -6.21 -12.06
#